data_2c73bccf30fcf7a9fe1522de84a8ac6f
#
_entry.id   2c73bccf30fcf7a9fe1522de84a8ac6f
#
_cell.length_a   1.000
_cell.length_b   1.000
_cell.length_c   1.000
_cell.angle_alpha   90.00
_cell.angle_beta   90.00
_cell.angle_gamma   90.00
#
_symmetry.space_group_name_H-M   'P 1'
#
loop_
_entity.id
_entity.type
_entity.pdbx_description
1 polymer ?
#
loop_
_entity_poly.entity_id
_entity_poly.type
_entity_poly.pdbx_seq_one_letter_code
_entity_poly.pdbx_strand_id
1 'polypeptide(L)'
;MNDSTKRKPWQTPSNEEQPKFPVRTCIGIVLGYFLWVGPYLGLVGVTVPKLVQDIDPATKQNVIATMSAVAMIVATISNIIWGGLSDRTRSRWGRRTPWIIVGSIGSFISIIAWSHAKTAVGIVVGDSVYVLFQNMIVAPLVAVIADRTSEQFRGTMSGMYALGTAAAQGLGPVIGSHFLYNNSMGFMVMAIMTLLSGPVAAIILHEQSTKDMPVEKINGWKAFSANFVFPTHNARNFYLALFGKFMIIISQFAISGYTLYIFTDYVKLKGAAVQSYVSMVSIILMITAIIMSLISGPLADKLKIRKMPVIVAGLIIALGVFIPTFTNSASGMLAYAVVAGIGFGMYNSVDQALNIDVLPNEKTAAKDLGLLNMANSAGQIFGPIVAASAINMGGYGYIFPAACAFAVLGSVLICFIKGIK
;
A
#
# COMPACT_ATOMS: atom_id res chain seq x y z
N MET A 1 24.62 19.78 -39.04
CA MET A 1 23.77 20.15 -37.91
C MET A 1 23.73 18.97 -36.96
N ASN A 2 24.27 19.16 -35.76
CA ASN A 2 24.59 18.09 -34.81
C ASN A 2 23.35 17.36 -34.30
N ASP A 3 23.30 16.03 -34.47
CA ASP A 3 22.28 15.10 -33.94
C ASP A 3 22.37 14.93 -32.43
N SER A 4 23.18 15.74 -31.74
CA SER A 4 23.45 15.68 -30.29
C SER A 4 22.37 16.31 -29.41
N THR A 5 21.31 16.89 -30.00
CA THR A 5 20.24 17.60 -29.26
C THR A 5 18.98 16.77 -29.04
N LYS A 6 18.84 15.59 -29.67
CA LYS A 6 17.67 14.73 -29.43
C LYS A 6 17.86 13.95 -28.15
N ARG A 7 16.93 14.15 -27.19
CA ARG A 7 16.83 13.36 -25.96
C ARG A 7 16.89 11.86 -26.25
N LYS A 8 17.72 11.14 -25.50
CA LYS A 8 17.74 9.68 -25.58
C LYS A 8 16.49 9.11 -24.94
N PRO A 9 15.90 8.01 -25.48
CA PRO A 9 14.62 7.45 -25.06
C PRO A 9 14.52 7.12 -23.56
N TRP A 10 15.63 6.85 -22.90
CA TRP A 10 15.72 6.45 -21.49
C TRP A 10 16.00 7.62 -20.53
N GLN A 11 16.16 8.84 -21.03
CA GLN A 11 16.34 10.02 -20.20
C GLN A 11 14.97 10.56 -19.74
N THR A 12 14.90 11.04 -18.50
CA THR A 12 13.72 11.74 -17.99
C THR A 12 13.47 12.99 -18.82
N PRO A 13 12.22 13.29 -19.23
CA PRO A 13 11.93 14.51 -19.98
C PRO A 13 12.18 15.75 -19.14
N SER A 14 12.75 16.80 -19.77
CA SER A 14 12.78 18.14 -19.18
C SER A 14 11.38 18.78 -19.19
N ASN A 15 11.20 19.89 -18.46
CA ASN A 15 9.95 20.63 -18.47
C ASN A 15 9.61 21.20 -19.86
N GLU A 16 10.62 21.59 -20.62
CA GLU A 16 10.48 22.11 -21.99
C GLU A 16 10.05 21.02 -22.99
N GLU A 17 10.57 19.81 -22.84
CA GLU A 17 10.25 18.65 -23.68
C GLU A 17 8.86 18.07 -23.36
N GLN A 18 8.33 18.31 -22.19
CA GLN A 18 7.02 17.85 -21.73
C GLN A 18 6.17 19.02 -21.23
N PRO A 19 5.74 19.96 -22.12
CA PRO A 19 4.97 21.14 -21.71
C PRO A 19 3.53 20.81 -21.28
N LYS A 20 3.02 19.63 -21.63
CA LYS A 20 1.66 19.16 -21.29
C LYS A 20 1.75 17.93 -20.40
N PHE A 21 0.75 17.81 -19.52
CA PHE A 21 0.61 16.65 -18.62
C PHE A 21 0.54 15.35 -19.45
N PRO A 22 1.34 14.31 -19.11
CA PRO A 22 1.39 13.06 -19.87
C PRO A 22 0.23 12.13 -19.51
N VAL A 23 -0.98 12.46 -19.96
CA VAL A 23 -2.24 11.76 -19.65
C VAL A 23 -2.14 10.26 -19.93
N ARG A 24 -1.55 9.86 -21.06
CA ARG A 24 -1.37 8.44 -21.41
C ARG A 24 -0.54 7.69 -20.36
N THR A 25 0.57 8.26 -19.95
CA THR A 25 1.43 7.69 -18.89
C THR A 25 0.68 7.61 -17.57
N CYS A 26 -0.09 8.64 -17.22
CA CYS A 26 -0.93 8.66 -16.02
C CYS A 26 -1.96 7.51 -16.04
N ILE A 27 -2.71 7.37 -17.12
CA ILE A 27 -3.69 6.27 -17.27
C ILE A 27 -3.01 4.90 -17.13
N GLY A 28 -1.85 4.72 -17.79
CA GLY A 28 -1.09 3.46 -17.72
C GLY A 28 -0.61 3.12 -16.32
N ILE A 29 -0.16 4.13 -15.55
CA ILE A 29 0.27 3.94 -14.16
C ILE A 29 -0.93 3.64 -13.27
N VAL A 30 -2.02 4.42 -13.35
CA VAL A 30 -3.21 4.27 -12.49
C VAL A 30 -3.89 2.93 -12.73
N LEU A 31 -4.14 2.56 -14.01
CA LEU A 31 -4.76 1.28 -14.33
C LEU A 31 -3.85 0.10 -14.05
N GLY A 32 -2.56 0.19 -14.42
CA GLY A 32 -1.58 -0.84 -14.09
C GLY A 32 -1.49 -1.07 -12.58
N TYR A 33 -1.50 0.02 -11.81
CA TYR A 33 -1.49 -0.05 -10.34
C TYR A 33 -2.78 -0.68 -9.80
N PHE A 34 -3.94 -0.22 -10.23
CA PHE A 34 -5.22 -0.75 -9.80
C PHE A 34 -5.35 -2.25 -10.09
N LEU A 35 -4.91 -2.69 -11.28
CA LEU A 35 -5.03 -4.08 -11.72
C LEU A 35 -4.11 -5.07 -10.98
N TRP A 36 -3.13 -4.60 -10.18
CA TRP A 36 -2.38 -5.51 -9.32
C TRP A 36 -2.66 -5.29 -7.82
N VAL A 37 -2.87 -4.05 -7.37
CA VAL A 37 -3.15 -3.75 -5.95
C VAL A 37 -4.57 -4.16 -5.57
N GLY A 38 -5.55 -3.86 -6.43
CA GLY A 38 -6.94 -4.23 -6.16
C GLY A 38 -7.12 -5.73 -5.92
N PRO A 39 -6.64 -6.61 -6.84
CA PRO A 39 -6.64 -8.04 -6.61
C PRO A 39 -5.91 -8.47 -5.33
N TYR A 40 -4.73 -7.92 -5.06
CA TYR A 40 -4.00 -8.23 -3.83
C TYR A 40 -4.82 -7.94 -2.57
N LEU A 41 -5.42 -6.75 -2.51
CA LEU A 41 -6.24 -6.36 -1.35
C LEU A 41 -7.55 -7.16 -1.26
N GLY A 42 -8.11 -7.55 -2.39
CA GLY A 42 -9.24 -8.48 -2.42
C GLY A 42 -8.87 -9.88 -1.93
N LEU A 43 -7.69 -10.38 -2.33
CA LEU A 43 -7.15 -11.66 -1.84
C LEU A 43 -6.90 -11.61 -0.34
N VAL A 44 -6.02 -10.73 0.13
CA VAL A 44 -5.60 -10.71 1.55
C VAL A 44 -6.69 -10.19 2.49
N GLY A 45 -7.62 -9.37 2.01
CA GLY A 45 -8.71 -8.82 2.81
C GLY A 45 -9.93 -9.74 2.95
N VAL A 46 -10.19 -10.64 1.97
CA VAL A 46 -11.42 -11.43 1.93
C VAL A 46 -11.19 -12.87 1.53
N THR A 47 -10.65 -13.10 0.32
CA THR A 47 -10.59 -14.43 -0.31
C THR A 47 -9.67 -15.39 0.44
N VAL A 48 -8.49 -14.94 0.82
CA VAL A 48 -7.52 -15.73 1.60
C VAL A 48 -7.99 -15.92 3.05
N PRO A 49 -8.45 -14.90 3.78
CA PRO A 49 -9.08 -15.11 5.08
C PRO A 49 -10.21 -16.16 5.05
N LYS A 50 -11.03 -16.17 4.00
CA LYS A 50 -12.05 -17.23 3.81
C LYS A 50 -11.41 -18.61 3.64
N LEU A 51 -10.38 -18.75 2.81
CA LEU A 51 -9.63 -19.99 2.63
C LEU A 51 -8.98 -20.47 3.93
N VAL A 52 -8.37 -19.56 4.70
CA VAL A 52 -7.79 -19.87 6.02
C VAL A 52 -8.86 -20.36 6.97
N GLN A 53 -10.02 -19.71 7.01
CA GLN A 53 -11.14 -20.11 7.86
C GLN A 53 -11.67 -21.52 7.53
N ASP A 54 -11.64 -21.91 6.26
CA ASP A 54 -12.09 -23.24 5.81
C ASP A 54 -11.05 -24.34 6.11
N ILE A 55 -9.75 -24.02 6.16
CA ILE A 55 -8.67 -24.98 6.39
C ILE A 55 -8.32 -25.11 7.87
N ASP A 56 -8.19 -24.00 8.58
CA ASP A 56 -7.75 -23.93 9.97
C ASP A 56 -8.56 -22.88 10.75
N PRO A 57 -9.80 -23.15 11.08
CA PRO A 57 -10.66 -22.22 11.81
C PRO A 57 -10.18 -21.93 13.23
N ALA A 58 -9.37 -22.81 13.83
CA ALA A 58 -8.92 -22.69 15.23
C ALA A 58 -7.79 -21.68 15.38
N THR A 59 -6.85 -21.62 14.42
CA THR A 59 -5.67 -20.76 14.48
C THR A 59 -5.62 -19.71 13.37
N LYS A 60 -6.73 -19.47 12.68
CA LYS A 60 -6.84 -18.60 11.50
C LYS A 60 -6.22 -17.21 11.69
N GLN A 61 -6.35 -16.59 12.87
CA GLN A 61 -5.76 -15.29 13.17
C GLN A 61 -4.23 -15.34 13.18
N ASN A 62 -3.65 -16.43 13.67
CA ASN A 62 -2.20 -16.62 13.71
C ASN A 62 -1.64 -16.91 12.30
N VAL A 63 -2.39 -17.63 11.47
CA VAL A 63 -2.03 -17.89 10.07
C VAL A 63 -1.95 -16.58 9.28
N ILE A 64 -2.95 -15.70 9.42
CA ILE A 64 -2.93 -14.38 8.77
C ILE A 64 -1.76 -13.51 9.27
N ALA A 65 -1.48 -13.49 10.57
CA ALA A 65 -0.34 -12.76 11.12
C ALA A 65 0.99 -13.28 10.60
N THR A 66 1.18 -14.61 10.59
CA THR A 66 2.40 -15.26 10.06
C THR A 66 2.57 -14.99 8.57
N MET A 67 1.49 -15.14 7.79
CA MET A 67 1.47 -14.82 6.37
C MET A 67 1.95 -13.38 6.11
N SER A 68 1.37 -12.41 6.80
CA SER A 68 1.75 -11.00 6.67
C SER A 68 3.22 -10.74 7.03
N ALA A 69 3.71 -11.38 8.10
CA ALA A 69 5.10 -11.23 8.53
C ALA A 69 6.10 -11.81 7.50
N VAL A 70 5.84 -13.03 6.99
CA VAL A 70 6.70 -13.68 5.99
C VAL A 70 6.63 -12.94 4.65
N ALA A 71 5.43 -12.57 4.20
CA ALA A 71 5.20 -11.83 2.95
C ALA A 71 6.03 -10.54 2.89
N MET A 72 6.17 -9.84 4.00
CA MET A 72 6.96 -8.63 4.00
C MET A 72 8.47 -8.88 3.92
N ILE A 73 9.00 -9.89 4.57
CA ILE A 73 10.41 -10.23 4.40
C ILE A 73 10.68 -10.49 2.91
N VAL A 74 9.81 -11.28 2.28
CA VAL A 74 9.86 -11.56 0.85
C VAL A 74 9.70 -10.28 0.03
N ALA A 75 8.72 -9.41 0.36
CA ALA A 75 8.49 -8.15 -0.34
C ALA A 75 9.71 -7.23 -0.28
N THR A 76 10.33 -7.09 0.89
CA THR A 76 11.51 -6.25 1.07
C THR A 76 12.68 -6.71 0.22
N ILE A 77 12.99 -8.00 0.28
CA ILE A 77 14.12 -8.59 -0.47
C ILE A 77 13.83 -8.53 -1.98
N SER A 78 12.64 -8.96 -2.40
CA SER A 78 12.28 -9.03 -3.82
C SER A 78 12.18 -7.66 -4.48
N ASN A 79 11.66 -6.65 -3.78
CA ASN A 79 11.57 -5.28 -4.31
C ASN A 79 12.95 -4.74 -4.71
N ILE A 80 13.97 -4.98 -3.86
CA ILE A 80 15.35 -4.57 -4.12
C ILE A 80 15.94 -5.32 -5.31
N ILE A 81 15.75 -6.65 -5.34
CA ILE A 81 16.28 -7.48 -6.41
C ILE A 81 15.68 -7.05 -7.75
N TRP A 82 14.36 -6.97 -7.83
CA TRP A 82 13.67 -6.67 -9.09
C TRP A 82 13.85 -5.21 -9.51
N GLY A 83 13.91 -4.26 -8.58
CA GLY A 83 14.28 -2.88 -8.85
C GLY A 83 15.65 -2.80 -9.51
N GLY A 84 16.66 -3.39 -8.90
CA GLY A 84 18.03 -3.39 -9.41
C GLY A 84 18.20 -4.13 -10.74
N LEU A 85 17.52 -5.26 -10.93
CA LEU A 85 17.55 -5.99 -12.19
C LEU A 85 16.85 -5.22 -13.31
N SER A 86 15.71 -4.58 -13.03
CA SER A 86 15.00 -3.79 -14.02
C SER A 86 15.80 -2.56 -14.48
N ASP A 87 16.57 -1.93 -13.58
CA ASP A 87 17.46 -0.82 -13.92
C ASP A 87 18.57 -1.21 -14.91
N ARG A 88 19.07 -2.45 -14.80
CA ARG A 88 20.13 -3.00 -15.65
C ARG A 88 19.64 -3.62 -16.95
N THR A 89 18.35 -3.85 -17.08
CA THR A 89 17.76 -4.51 -18.23
C THR A 89 17.87 -3.64 -19.47
N ARG A 90 18.32 -4.27 -20.57
CA ARG A 90 18.45 -3.68 -21.90
C ARG A 90 17.63 -4.49 -22.90
N SER A 91 16.50 -3.94 -23.31
CA SER A 91 15.59 -4.64 -24.18
C SER A 91 14.96 -3.73 -25.23
N ARG A 92 14.47 -4.32 -26.32
CA ARG A 92 13.67 -3.61 -27.34
C ARG A 92 12.32 -3.11 -26.80
N TRP A 93 11.82 -3.69 -25.70
CA TRP A 93 10.56 -3.33 -25.06
C TRP A 93 10.76 -2.37 -23.89
N GLY A 94 11.95 -1.77 -23.77
CA GLY A 94 12.33 -0.94 -22.63
C GLY A 94 12.94 -1.74 -21.48
N ARG A 95 13.24 -1.06 -20.37
CA ARG A 95 13.89 -1.69 -19.21
C ARG A 95 12.88 -2.22 -18.17
N ARG A 96 11.68 -1.64 -18.12
CA ARG A 96 10.65 -1.94 -17.11
C ARG A 96 9.62 -2.95 -17.61
N THR A 97 9.16 -2.78 -18.85
CA THR A 97 8.08 -3.58 -19.46
C THR A 97 8.30 -5.11 -19.37
N PRO A 98 9.49 -5.68 -19.66
CA PRO A 98 9.68 -7.12 -19.56
C PRO A 98 9.38 -7.68 -18.17
N TRP A 99 9.80 -6.95 -17.13
CA TRP A 99 9.60 -7.35 -15.73
C TRP A 99 8.15 -7.27 -15.32
N ILE A 100 7.42 -6.24 -15.74
CA ILE A 100 5.98 -6.08 -15.48
C ILE A 100 5.20 -7.23 -16.12
N ILE A 101 5.53 -7.63 -17.35
CA ILE A 101 4.87 -8.76 -18.04
C ILE A 101 5.18 -10.08 -17.34
N VAL A 102 6.46 -10.39 -17.10
CA VAL A 102 6.86 -11.64 -16.42
C VAL A 102 6.25 -11.71 -15.02
N GLY A 103 6.28 -10.58 -14.28
CA GLY A 103 5.67 -10.48 -12.96
C GLY A 103 4.16 -10.75 -12.99
N SER A 104 3.42 -10.21 -13.98
CA SER A 104 1.98 -10.46 -14.08
C SER A 104 1.64 -11.91 -14.40
N ILE A 105 2.42 -12.57 -15.26
CA ILE A 105 2.26 -14.00 -15.58
C ILE A 105 2.61 -14.85 -14.34
N GLY A 106 3.73 -14.58 -13.68
CA GLY A 106 4.15 -15.30 -12.48
C GLY A 106 3.15 -15.12 -11.33
N SER A 107 2.63 -13.90 -11.14
CA SER A 107 1.57 -13.62 -10.15
C SER A 107 0.29 -14.39 -10.46
N PHE A 108 -0.15 -14.44 -11.72
CA PHE A 108 -1.30 -15.24 -12.14
C PHE A 108 -1.15 -16.70 -11.76
N ILE A 109 -0.02 -17.33 -12.15
CA ILE A 109 0.27 -18.73 -11.84
C ILE A 109 0.30 -18.95 -10.31
N SER A 110 0.93 -18.04 -9.59
CA SER A 110 1.02 -18.10 -8.13
C SER A 110 -0.33 -18.02 -7.44
N ILE A 111 -1.24 -17.14 -7.89
CA ILE A 111 -2.60 -17.04 -7.35
C ILE A 111 -3.39 -18.33 -7.59
N ILE A 112 -3.28 -18.91 -8.78
CA ILE A 112 -3.95 -20.19 -9.08
C ILE A 112 -3.39 -21.30 -8.20
N ALA A 113 -2.06 -21.42 -8.06
CA ALA A 113 -1.45 -22.39 -7.15
C ALA A 113 -1.88 -22.17 -5.69
N TRP A 114 -1.93 -20.93 -5.25
CA TRP A 114 -2.34 -20.54 -3.90
C TRP A 114 -3.80 -20.94 -3.60
N SER A 115 -4.70 -20.84 -4.57
CA SER A 115 -6.10 -21.24 -4.42
C SER A 115 -6.28 -22.73 -4.10
N HIS A 116 -5.27 -23.57 -4.39
CA HIS A 116 -5.27 -25.01 -4.11
C HIS A 116 -4.53 -25.37 -2.80
N ALA A 117 -4.12 -24.39 -2.00
CA ALA A 117 -3.51 -24.65 -0.71
C ALA A 117 -4.50 -25.38 0.20
N LYS A 118 -3.99 -26.42 0.89
CA LYS A 118 -4.78 -27.26 1.82
C LYS A 118 -4.28 -27.21 3.26
N THR A 119 -3.21 -26.43 3.50
CA THR A 119 -2.58 -26.32 4.81
C THR A 119 -2.21 -24.87 5.11
N ALA A 120 -2.10 -24.50 6.37
CA ALA A 120 -1.65 -23.19 6.81
C ALA A 120 -0.27 -22.83 6.20
N VAL A 121 0.66 -23.78 6.17
CA VAL A 121 1.98 -23.59 5.53
C VAL A 121 1.83 -23.32 4.03
N GLY A 122 0.97 -24.08 3.34
CA GLY A 122 0.67 -23.87 1.91
C GLY A 122 0.12 -22.47 1.63
N ILE A 123 -0.68 -21.90 2.54
CA ILE A 123 -1.20 -20.54 2.43
C ILE A 123 -0.06 -19.51 2.56
N VAL A 124 0.80 -19.64 3.55
CA VAL A 124 1.94 -18.74 3.78
C VAL A 124 2.94 -18.80 2.61
N VAL A 125 3.22 -19.99 2.10
CA VAL A 125 4.10 -20.17 0.93
C VAL A 125 3.46 -19.59 -0.33
N GLY A 126 2.15 -19.82 -0.54
CA GLY A 126 1.41 -19.29 -1.69
C GLY A 126 1.47 -17.77 -1.75
N ASP A 127 1.22 -17.08 -0.63
CA ASP A 127 1.36 -15.63 -0.51
C ASP A 127 2.80 -15.17 -0.78
N SER A 128 3.78 -15.84 -0.20
CA SER A 128 5.19 -15.51 -0.36
C SER A 128 5.64 -15.59 -1.84
N VAL A 129 5.23 -16.64 -2.55
CA VAL A 129 5.52 -16.80 -3.98
C VAL A 129 4.80 -15.74 -4.81
N TYR A 130 3.55 -15.46 -4.47
CA TYR A 130 2.80 -14.38 -5.12
C TYR A 130 3.48 -13.02 -4.92
N VAL A 131 3.85 -12.66 -3.69
CA VAL A 131 4.52 -11.39 -3.36
C VAL A 131 5.87 -11.25 -4.06
N LEU A 132 6.60 -12.36 -4.25
CA LEU A 132 7.83 -12.37 -5.04
C LEU A 132 7.59 -11.87 -6.47
N PHE A 133 6.62 -12.45 -7.18
CA PHE A 133 6.29 -12.05 -8.55
C PHE A 133 5.58 -10.69 -8.61
N GLN A 134 4.75 -10.37 -7.64
CA GLN A 134 4.10 -9.07 -7.52
C GLN A 134 5.13 -7.93 -7.51
N ASN A 135 6.23 -8.08 -6.78
CA ASN A 135 7.28 -7.07 -6.73
C ASN A 135 8.02 -6.89 -8.07
N MET A 136 7.96 -7.87 -8.99
CA MET A 136 8.41 -7.68 -10.38
C MET A 136 7.53 -6.68 -11.15
N ILE A 137 6.28 -6.47 -10.71
CA ILE A 137 5.39 -5.46 -11.28
C ILE A 137 5.61 -4.12 -10.55
N VAL A 138 5.60 -4.13 -9.22
CA VAL A 138 5.59 -2.93 -8.37
C VAL A 138 6.83 -2.08 -8.57
N ALA A 139 8.01 -2.65 -8.39
CA ALA A 139 9.26 -1.89 -8.42
C ALA A 139 9.48 -1.19 -9.77
N PRO A 140 9.34 -1.87 -10.94
CA PRO A 140 9.43 -1.22 -12.22
C PRO A 140 8.30 -0.21 -12.50
N LEU A 141 7.06 -0.49 -12.12
CA LEU A 141 5.92 0.39 -12.42
C LEU A 141 6.01 1.72 -11.67
N VAL A 142 6.42 1.70 -10.40
CA VAL A 142 6.66 2.92 -9.61
C VAL A 142 7.81 3.74 -10.20
N ALA A 143 8.88 3.07 -10.65
CA ALA A 143 10.01 3.74 -11.27
C ALA A 143 9.65 4.49 -12.59
N VAL A 144 8.62 4.03 -13.32
CA VAL A 144 8.12 4.72 -14.52
C VAL A 144 7.67 6.16 -14.22
N ILE A 145 7.18 6.46 -13.01
CA ILE A 145 6.79 7.82 -12.61
C ILE A 145 7.99 8.75 -12.74
N ALA A 146 9.13 8.39 -12.16
CA ALA A 146 10.35 9.19 -12.22
C ALA A 146 10.97 9.18 -13.63
N ASP A 147 10.91 8.05 -14.34
CA ASP A 147 11.54 7.87 -15.64
C ASP A 147 10.81 8.66 -16.76
N ARG A 148 9.48 8.86 -16.64
CA ARG A 148 8.63 9.36 -17.72
C ARG A 148 7.87 10.64 -17.42
N THR A 149 8.07 11.23 -16.25
CA THR A 149 7.38 12.45 -15.86
C THR A 149 8.39 13.54 -15.58
N SER A 150 8.24 14.68 -16.26
CA SER A 150 9.03 15.87 -16.00
C SER A 150 8.77 16.38 -14.58
N GLU A 151 9.73 17.11 -14.03
CA GLU A 151 9.71 17.55 -12.63
C GLU A 151 8.44 18.32 -12.27
N GLN A 152 7.97 19.19 -13.17
CA GLN A 152 6.75 19.99 -12.98
C GLN A 152 5.47 19.16 -12.80
N PHE A 153 5.41 17.92 -13.31
CA PHE A 153 4.21 17.06 -13.23
C PHE A 153 4.34 15.90 -12.25
N ARG A 154 5.49 15.71 -11.60
CA ARG A 154 5.70 14.60 -10.63
C ARG A 154 4.72 14.63 -9.47
N GLY A 155 4.41 15.83 -8.95
CA GLY A 155 3.43 15.99 -7.88
C GLY A 155 2.03 15.54 -8.30
N THR A 156 1.56 16.00 -9.45
CA THR A 156 0.24 15.60 -10.02
C THR A 156 0.20 14.11 -10.31
N MET A 157 1.27 13.54 -10.87
CA MET A 157 1.36 12.10 -11.16
C MET A 157 1.32 11.26 -9.88
N SER A 158 2.02 11.69 -8.82
CA SER A 158 1.98 11.04 -7.51
C SER A 158 0.59 11.13 -6.86
N GLY A 159 -0.10 12.25 -7.04
CA GLY A 159 -1.50 12.41 -6.61
C GLY A 159 -2.45 11.44 -7.32
N MET A 160 -2.30 11.28 -8.64
CA MET A 160 -3.09 10.32 -9.41
C MET A 160 -2.78 8.87 -9.03
N TYR A 161 -1.52 8.55 -8.76
CA TYR A 161 -1.11 7.26 -8.19
C TYR A 161 -1.78 6.99 -6.83
N ALA A 162 -1.83 8.00 -5.95
CA ALA A 162 -2.49 7.89 -4.65
C ALA A 162 -4.01 7.67 -4.78
N LEU A 163 -4.68 8.32 -5.75
CA LEU A 163 -6.09 8.05 -6.08
C LEU A 163 -6.29 6.61 -6.55
N GLY A 164 -5.40 6.09 -7.41
CA GLY A 164 -5.42 4.69 -7.84
C GLY A 164 -5.28 3.71 -6.65
N THR A 165 -4.43 4.06 -5.68
CA THR A 165 -4.26 3.30 -4.43
C THR A 165 -5.54 3.29 -3.59
N ALA A 166 -6.16 4.45 -3.38
CA ALA A 166 -7.40 4.56 -2.62
C ALA A 166 -8.55 3.78 -3.27
N ALA A 167 -8.67 3.85 -4.61
CA ALA A 167 -9.63 3.06 -5.36
C ALA A 167 -9.39 1.55 -5.20
N ALA A 168 -8.13 1.11 -5.26
CA ALA A 168 -7.76 -0.29 -5.06
C ALA A 168 -8.07 -0.78 -3.64
N GLN A 169 -7.80 0.05 -2.62
CA GLN A 169 -8.11 -0.26 -1.21
C GLN A 169 -9.62 -0.44 -0.97
N GLY A 170 -10.44 0.34 -1.63
CA GLY A 170 -11.90 0.22 -1.51
C GLY A 170 -12.47 -0.91 -2.38
N LEU A 171 -12.17 -0.90 -3.68
CA LEU A 171 -12.78 -1.80 -4.64
C LEU A 171 -12.22 -3.24 -4.59
N GLY A 172 -10.96 -3.41 -4.17
CA GLY A 172 -10.37 -4.75 -4.04
C GLY A 172 -11.17 -5.67 -3.11
N PRO A 173 -11.39 -5.29 -1.84
CA PRO A 173 -12.23 -6.07 -0.93
C PRO A 173 -13.68 -6.22 -1.39
N VAL A 174 -14.25 -5.21 -2.09
CA VAL A 174 -15.60 -5.30 -2.67
C VAL A 174 -15.67 -6.42 -3.70
N ILE A 175 -14.71 -6.46 -4.64
CA ILE A 175 -14.62 -7.53 -5.63
C ILE A 175 -14.42 -8.88 -4.93
N GLY A 176 -13.49 -8.95 -3.95
CA GLY A 176 -13.24 -10.16 -3.18
C GLY A 176 -14.49 -10.67 -2.45
N SER A 177 -15.22 -9.79 -1.80
CA SER A 177 -16.43 -10.15 -1.06
C SER A 177 -17.57 -10.65 -1.96
N HIS A 178 -17.64 -10.17 -3.21
CA HIS A 178 -18.62 -10.66 -4.17
C HIS A 178 -18.51 -12.17 -4.43
N PHE A 179 -17.30 -12.70 -4.34
CA PHE A 179 -17.00 -14.12 -4.54
C PHE A 179 -16.83 -14.90 -3.22
N LEU A 180 -17.23 -14.36 -2.08
CA LEU A 180 -17.02 -14.96 -0.76
C LEU A 180 -17.53 -16.41 -0.67
N TYR A 181 -18.65 -16.74 -1.34
CA TYR A 181 -19.26 -18.08 -1.36
C TYR A 181 -18.89 -18.90 -2.59
N ASN A 182 -18.14 -18.33 -3.52
CA ASN A 182 -17.49 -19.03 -4.61
C ASN A 182 -16.01 -18.65 -4.63
N ASN A 183 -15.29 -19.08 -3.60
CA ASN A 183 -13.92 -18.63 -3.32
C ASN A 183 -12.96 -18.97 -4.48
N SER A 184 -13.15 -20.11 -5.13
CA SER A 184 -12.38 -20.52 -6.32
C SER A 184 -12.53 -19.52 -7.47
N MET A 185 -13.77 -19.05 -7.74
CA MET A 185 -14.01 -18.01 -8.75
C MET A 185 -13.40 -16.68 -8.32
N GLY A 186 -13.41 -16.35 -7.03
CA GLY A 186 -12.74 -15.18 -6.47
C GLY A 186 -11.25 -15.17 -6.78
N PHE A 187 -10.56 -16.28 -6.50
CA PHE A 187 -9.13 -16.43 -6.87
C PHE A 187 -8.91 -16.27 -8.36
N MET A 188 -9.76 -16.89 -9.20
CA MET A 188 -9.65 -16.80 -10.65
C MET A 188 -9.80 -15.37 -11.18
N VAL A 189 -10.81 -14.62 -10.70
CA VAL A 189 -11.04 -13.23 -11.09
C VAL A 189 -9.85 -12.36 -10.70
N MET A 190 -9.34 -12.50 -9.44
CA MET A 190 -8.17 -11.77 -8.99
C MET A 190 -6.91 -12.13 -9.79
N ALA A 191 -6.74 -13.40 -10.15
CA ALA A 191 -5.63 -13.86 -11.00
C ALA A 191 -5.70 -13.22 -12.39
N ILE A 192 -6.87 -13.21 -13.04
CA ILE A 192 -7.06 -12.61 -14.35
C ILE A 192 -6.81 -11.10 -14.30
N MET A 193 -7.33 -10.39 -13.30
CA MET A 193 -7.07 -8.95 -13.14
C MET A 193 -5.57 -8.68 -13.01
N THR A 194 -4.85 -9.46 -12.18
CA THR A 194 -3.40 -9.33 -12.02
C THR A 194 -2.65 -9.66 -13.31
N LEU A 195 -3.08 -10.68 -14.06
CA LEU A 195 -2.50 -11.00 -15.37
C LEU A 195 -2.64 -9.84 -16.36
N LEU A 196 -3.79 -9.16 -16.35
CA LEU A 196 -4.04 -8.03 -17.25
C LEU A 196 -3.19 -6.80 -16.90
N SER A 197 -2.68 -6.68 -15.69
CA SER A 197 -1.84 -5.55 -15.27
C SER A 197 -0.60 -5.40 -16.15
N GLY A 198 0.05 -6.49 -16.53
CA GLY A 198 1.25 -6.50 -17.38
C GLY A 198 0.97 -5.98 -18.80
N PRO A 199 0.12 -6.64 -19.58
CA PRO A 199 -0.22 -6.21 -20.93
C PRO A 199 -0.81 -4.79 -20.98
N VAL A 200 -1.71 -4.44 -20.06
CA VAL A 200 -2.33 -3.10 -20.00
C VAL A 200 -1.26 -2.03 -19.76
N ALA A 201 -0.38 -2.24 -18.77
CA ALA A 201 0.72 -1.31 -18.52
C ALA A 201 1.67 -1.23 -19.73
N ALA A 202 2.05 -2.36 -20.33
CA ALA A 202 2.95 -2.41 -21.47
C ALA A 202 2.40 -1.66 -22.69
N ILE A 203 1.14 -1.87 -23.04
CA ILE A 203 0.48 -1.26 -24.20
C ILE A 203 0.31 0.25 -23.98
N ILE A 204 -0.17 0.67 -22.80
CA ILE A 204 -0.45 2.06 -22.53
C ILE A 204 0.84 2.84 -22.33
N LEU A 205 1.79 2.33 -21.55
CA LEU A 205 3.06 2.99 -21.29
C LEU A 205 3.95 3.06 -22.53
N HIS A 206 3.93 2.02 -23.37
CA HIS A 206 4.70 1.91 -24.61
C HIS A 206 6.15 2.37 -24.43
N GLU A 207 6.92 1.61 -23.68
CA GLU A 207 8.30 1.92 -23.36
C GLU A 207 9.20 1.81 -24.60
N GLN A 208 10.09 2.78 -24.78
CA GLN A 208 11.01 2.78 -25.92
C GLN A 208 12.20 1.86 -25.65
N SER A 209 12.88 1.44 -26.74
CA SER A 209 14.07 0.57 -26.65
C SER A 209 15.17 1.19 -25.78
N THR A 210 15.73 0.36 -24.90
CA THR A 210 16.87 0.72 -24.04
C THR A 210 18.13 -0.06 -24.38
N LYS A 211 18.22 -0.69 -25.56
CA LYS A 211 19.38 -1.51 -25.96
C LYS A 211 20.71 -0.75 -25.91
N ASP A 212 20.68 0.51 -26.34
CA ASP A 212 21.88 1.35 -26.45
C ASP A 212 22.15 2.17 -25.17
N MET A 213 21.38 1.93 -24.11
CA MET A 213 21.59 2.60 -22.83
C MET A 213 22.85 2.05 -22.14
N PRO A 214 23.79 2.91 -21.71
CA PRO A 214 24.98 2.48 -21.00
C PRO A 214 24.61 1.78 -19.68
N VAL A 215 25.38 0.75 -19.35
CA VAL A 215 25.23 0.04 -18.06
C VAL A 215 26.15 0.71 -17.06
N GLU A 216 25.60 1.41 -16.07
CA GLU A 216 26.38 1.93 -14.95
C GLU A 216 26.84 0.78 -14.04
N LYS A 217 28.15 0.75 -13.75
CA LYS A 217 28.71 -0.18 -12.75
C LYS A 217 28.44 0.34 -11.33
N ILE A 218 27.19 0.27 -10.91
CA ILE A 218 26.84 0.58 -9.51
C ILE A 218 27.15 -0.65 -8.66
N ASN A 219 27.94 -0.47 -7.61
CA ASN A 219 28.11 -1.52 -6.60
C ASN A 219 26.80 -1.60 -5.79
N GLY A 220 25.89 -2.45 -6.26
CA GLY A 220 24.50 -2.50 -5.80
C GLY A 220 24.39 -2.70 -4.28
N TRP A 221 25.31 -3.43 -3.66
CA TRP A 221 25.32 -3.64 -2.21
C TRP A 221 25.70 -2.37 -1.44
N LYS A 222 26.69 -1.60 -1.93
CA LYS A 222 27.06 -0.33 -1.29
C LYS A 222 25.97 0.74 -1.46
N ALA A 223 25.35 0.82 -2.63
CA ALA A 223 24.24 1.73 -2.86
C ALA A 223 23.01 1.34 -2.02
N PHE A 224 22.76 0.04 -1.87
CA PHE A 224 21.71 -0.50 -1.03
C PHE A 224 21.93 -0.17 0.45
N SER A 225 23.09 -0.54 1.02
CA SER A 225 23.40 -0.30 2.43
C SER A 225 23.41 1.19 2.78
N ALA A 226 23.80 2.06 1.84
CA ALA A 226 23.75 3.52 2.02
C ALA A 226 22.33 4.04 2.25
N ASN A 227 21.30 3.38 1.67
CA ASN A 227 19.90 3.76 1.87
C ASN A 227 19.36 3.41 3.28
N PHE A 228 20.01 2.51 4.02
CA PHE A 228 19.63 2.11 5.38
C PHE A 228 20.43 2.83 6.46
N VAL A 229 21.22 3.83 6.12
CA VAL A 229 21.91 4.66 7.11
C VAL A 229 20.91 5.65 7.72
N PHE A 230 20.50 5.39 8.94
CA PHE A 230 19.58 6.24 9.68
C PHE A 230 20.24 7.57 10.08
N PRO A 231 19.52 8.71 10.04
CA PRO A 231 20.05 9.99 10.44
C PRO A 231 20.32 10.02 11.96
N THR A 232 21.51 10.53 12.35
CA THR A 232 21.94 10.60 13.76
C THR A 232 21.96 12.01 14.33
N HIS A 233 22.10 13.05 13.48
CA HIS A 233 22.19 14.44 13.91
C HIS A 233 20.88 15.17 13.64
N ASN A 234 20.38 15.92 14.63
CA ASN A 234 19.12 16.67 14.59
C ASN A 234 17.90 15.83 14.16
N ALA A 235 17.93 14.53 14.42
CA ALA A 235 16.95 13.57 13.88
C ALA A 235 15.75 13.35 14.82
N ARG A 236 15.60 14.10 15.93
CA ARG A 236 14.51 13.90 16.88
C ARG A 236 13.13 13.96 16.23
N ASN A 237 12.85 15.01 15.45
CA ASN A 237 11.57 15.17 14.77
C ASN A 237 11.33 14.06 13.73
N PHE A 238 12.38 13.64 13.02
CA PHE A 238 12.35 12.53 12.08
C PHE A 238 11.90 11.22 12.76
N TYR A 239 12.50 10.86 13.92
CA TYR A 239 12.11 9.64 14.62
C TYR A 239 10.70 9.73 15.23
N LEU A 240 10.30 10.90 15.71
CA LEU A 240 8.94 11.11 16.20
C LEU A 240 7.91 10.92 15.08
N ALA A 241 8.19 11.42 13.87
CA ALA A 241 7.34 11.20 12.71
C ALA A 241 7.37 9.73 12.26
N LEU A 242 8.55 9.11 12.21
CA LEU A 242 8.73 7.70 11.83
C LEU A 242 7.90 6.76 12.73
N PHE A 243 8.07 6.86 14.05
CA PHE A 243 7.34 6.01 14.98
C PHE A 243 5.87 6.41 15.10
N GLY A 244 5.53 7.70 15.00
CA GLY A 244 4.15 8.17 14.96
C GLY A 244 3.40 7.56 13.77
N LYS A 245 3.98 7.62 12.58
CA LYS A 245 3.45 7.01 11.37
C LYS A 245 3.32 5.49 11.52
N PHE A 246 4.34 4.82 12.00
CA PHE A 246 4.34 3.39 12.24
C PHE A 246 3.16 2.96 13.13
N MET A 247 2.92 3.66 14.24
CA MET A 247 1.81 3.36 15.15
C MET A 247 0.43 3.55 14.48
N ILE A 248 0.24 4.64 13.72
CA ILE A 248 -1.03 4.91 13.02
C ILE A 248 -1.30 3.82 11.97
N ILE A 249 -0.28 3.38 11.24
CA ILE A 249 -0.43 2.33 10.24
C ILE A 249 -0.72 0.96 10.88
N ILE A 250 -0.10 0.64 12.03
CA ILE A 250 -0.47 -0.55 12.81
C ILE A 250 -1.97 -0.54 13.14
N SER A 251 -2.48 0.59 13.64
CA SER A 251 -3.91 0.72 13.96
C SER A 251 -4.80 0.42 12.76
N GLN A 252 -4.46 0.92 11.58
CA GLN A 252 -5.22 0.68 10.35
C GLN A 252 -5.22 -0.79 9.96
N PHE A 253 -4.05 -1.42 9.91
CA PHE A 253 -3.91 -2.79 9.42
C PHE A 253 -4.29 -3.86 10.44
N ALA A 254 -4.36 -3.52 11.72
CA ALA A 254 -4.94 -4.40 12.74
C ALA A 254 -6.41 -4.73 12.45
N ILE A 255 -7.18 -3.80 11.89
CA ILE A 255 -8.59 -4.02 11.57
C ILE A 255 -8.78 -4.56 10.16
N SER A 256 -8.10 -3.95 9.15
CA SER A 256 -8.35 -4.26 7.74
C SER A 256 -8.06 -5.72 7.38
N GLY A 257 -7.02 -6.33 7.96
CA GLY A 257 -6.67 -7.74 7.74
C GLY A 257 -7.66 -8.74 8.34
N TYR A 258 -8.52 -8.30 9.28
CA TYR A 258 -9.47 -9.15 10.00
C TYR A 258 -10.93 -8.77 9.77
N THR A 259 -11.23 -7.89 8.84
CA THR A 259 -12.58 -7.39 8.57
C THR A 259 -13.58 -8.53 8.36
N LEU A 260 -13.21 -9.58 7.60
CA LEU A 260 -14.07 -10.75 7.42
C LEU A 260 -14.39 -11.43 8.75
N TYR A 261 -13.38 -11.71 9.56
CA TYR A 261 -13.55 -12.40 10.85
C TYR A 261 -14.27 -11.54 11.88
N ILE A 262 -14.10 -10.21 11.82
CA ILE A 262 -14.88 -9.29 12.65
C ILE A 262 -16.37 -9.47 12.35
N PHE A 263 -16.77 -9.55 11.08
CA PHE A 263 -18.16 -9.75 10.73
C PHE A 263 -18.67 -11.15 11.05
N THR A 264 -17.87 -12.20 10.84
CA THR A 264 -18.31 -13.58 11.09
C THR A 264 -18.29 -13.97 12.56
N ASP A 265 -17.25 -13.58 13.31
CA ASP A 265 -17.01 -14.11 14.66
C ASP A 265 -17.35 -13.11 15.77
N TYR A 266 -17.15 -11.79 15.53
CA TYR A 266 -17.49 -10.77 16.51
C TYR A 266 -18.94 -10.29 16.35
N VAL A 267 -19.31 -9.83 15.16
CA VAL A 267 -20.68 -9.38 14.87
C VAL A 267 -21.63 -10.56 14.64
N LYS A 268 -21.10 -11.77 14.35
CA LYS A 268 -21.83 -13.03 14.16
C LYS A 268 -22.82 -13.01 12.99
N LEU A 269 -22.48 -12.27 11.93
CA LEU A 269 -23.25 -12.29 10.68
C LEU A 269 -23.06 -13.62 9.93
N LYS A 270 -24.08 -13.98 9.14
CA LYS A 270 -24.08 -15.18 8.29
C LYS A 270 -24.58 -14.86 6.89
N GLY A 271 -24.23 -15.72 5.94
CA GLY A 271 -24.77 -15.63 4.59
C GLY A 271 -24.47 -14.30 3.91
N ALA A 272 -25.32 -13.90 3.00
CA ALA A 272 -25.16 -12.70 2.17
C ALA A 272 -24.92 -11.39 2.96
N ALA A 273 -25.32 -11.34 4.23
CA ALA A 273 -25.07 -10.18 5.08
C ALA A 273 -23.56 -9.91 5.28
N VAL A 274 -22.74 -10.96 5.45
CA VAL A 274 -21.27 -10.80 5.57
C VAL A 274 -20.70 -10.13 4.34
N GLN A 275 -21.05 -10.64 3.16
CA GLN A 275 -20.62 -10.08 1.87
C GLN A 275 -21.01 -8.60 1.75
N SER A 276 -22.27 -8.28 2.04
CA SER A 276 -22.80 -6.93 1.91
C SER A 276 -22.08 -5.96 2.85
N TYR A 277 -21.89 -6.31 4.12
CA TYR A 277 -21.27 -5.43 5.10
C TYR A 277 -19.76 -5.27 4.90
N VAL A 278 -19.03 -6.29 4.44
CA VAL A 278 -17.61 -6.15 4.03
C VAL A 278 -17.51 -5.16 2.87
N SER A 279 -18.38 -5.28 1.87
CA SER A 279 -18.42 -4.33 0.74
C SER A 279 -18.75 -2.91 1.21
N MET A 280 -19.79 -2.75 2.03
CA MET A 280 -20.23 -1.43 2.51
C MET A 280 -19.14 -0.72 3.32
N VAL A 281 -18.49 -1.41 4.26
CA VAL A 281 -17.38 -0.85 5.04
C VAL A 281 -16.25 -0.39 4.12
N SER A 282 -15.86 -1.20 3.14
CA SER A 282 -14.78 -0.87 2.21
C SER A 282 -15.12 0.34 1.33
N ILE A 283 -16.35 0.41 0.81
CA ILE A 283 -16.83 1.54 0.00
C ILE A 283 -16.90 2.81 0.85
N ILE A 284 -17.44 2.75 2.06
CA ILE A 284 -17.56 3.92 2.94
C ILE A 284 -16.17 4.43 3.32
N LEU A 285 -15.24 3.55 3.72
CA LEU A 285 -13.85 3.93 3.99
C LEU A 285 -13.20 4.62 2.80
N MET A 286 -13.37 4.08 1.59
CA MET A 286 -12.83 4.65 0.36
C MET A 286 -13.42 6.03 0.07
N ILE A 287 -14.73 6.16 0.06
CA ILE A 287 -15.41 7.42 -0.28
C ILE A 287 -15.05 8.52 0.73
N THR A 288 -15.15 8.22 2.02
CA THR A 288 -14.83 9.18 3.08
C THR A 288 -13.36 9.58 3.05
N ALA A 289 -12.45 8.62 2.81
CA ALA A 289 -11.02 8.91 2.70
C ALA A 289 -10.71 9.80 1.47
N ILE A 290 -11.31 9.52 0.32
CA ILE A 290 -11.11 10.34 -0.89
C ILE A 290 -11.63 11.77 -0.67
N ILE A 291 -12.86 11.92 -0.17
CA ILE A 291 -13.46 13.23 0.09
C ILE A 291 -12.59 14.04 1.06
N MET A 292 -12.19 13.42 2.17
CA MET A 292 -11.39 14.11 3.17
C MET A 292 -9.96 14.41 2.71
N SER A 293 -9.35 13.56 1.87
CA SER A 293 -8.06 13.87 1.25
C SER A 293 -8.12 15.09 0.36
N LEU A 294 -9.19 15.23 -0.42
CA LEU A 294 -9.38 16.38 -1.33
C LEU A 294 -9.62 17.70 -0.58
N ILE A 295 -10.19 17.63 0.63
CA ILE A 295 -10.50 18.83 1.45
C ILE A 295 -9.30 19.19 2.34
N SER A 296 -8.74 18.23 3.06
CA SER A 296 -7.78 18.50 4.14
C SER A 296 -6.40 18.92 3.64
N GLY A 297 -5.94 18.41 2.48
CA GLY A 297 -4.67 18.81 1.89
C GLY A 297 -4.62 20.31 1.56
N PRO A 298 -5.50 20.80 0.65
CA PRO A 298 -5.56 22.23 0.33
C PRO A 298 -5.85 23.13 1.53
N LEU A 299 -6.65 22.65 2.49
CA LEU A 299 -6.93 23.40 3.71
C LEU A 299 -5.68 23.56 4.58
N ALA A 300 -4.91 22.48 4.78
CA ALA A 300 -3.65 22.51 5.52
C ALA A 300 -2.61 23.42 4.85
N ASP A 301 -2.54 23.41 3.51
CA ASP A 301 -1.66 24.29 2.74
C ASP A 301 -2.05 25.75 2.90
N LYS A 302 -3.35 26.08 2.80
CA LYS A 302 -3.86 27.44 2.99
C LYS A 302 -3.59 27.98 4.39
N LEU A 303 -3.75 27.14 5.41
CA LEU A 303 -3.54 27.51 6.81
C LEU A 303 -2.04 27.45 7.21
N LYS A 304 -1.17 26.92 6.35
CA LYS A 304 0.27 26.69 6.61
C LYS A 304 0.50 25.89 7.88
N ILE A 305 -0.35 24.89 8.13
CA ILE A 305 -0.24 23.97 9.27
C ILE A 305 -0.02 22.55 8.74
N ARG A 306 0.91 21.83 9.34
CA ARG A 306 1.27 20.46 8.94
C ARG A 306 1.06 19.47 10.09
N LYS A 307 1.50 19.84 11.26
CA LYS A 307 1.51 18.99 12.45
C LYS A 307 0.10 18.76 13.01
N MET A 308 -0.67 19.84 13.21
CA MET A 308 -1.99 19.75 13.84
C MET A 308 -3.00 18.89 13.05
N PRO A 309 -3.11 19.00 11.72
CA PRO A 309 -3.99 18.13 10.96
C PRO A 309 -3.65 16.64 11.08
N VAL A 310 -2.36 16.27 11.16
CA VAL A 310 -1.93 14.87 11.33
C VAL A 310 -2.32 14.35 12.72
N ILE A 311 -2.16 15.16 13.77
CA ILE A 311 -2.59 14.80 15.14
C ILE A 311 -4.11 14.60 15.18
N VAL A 312 -4.87 15.55 14.65
CA VAL A 312 -6.34 15.48 14.63
C VAL A 312 -6.80 14.25 13.82
N ALA A 313 -6.18 13.98 12.68
CA ALA A 313 -6.46 12.80 11.88
C ALA A 313 -6.24 11.51 12.68
N GLY A 314 -5.12 11.38 13.39
CA GLY A 314 -4.82 10.23 14.23
C GLY A 314 -5.81 10.06 15.38
N LEU A 315 -6.27 11.15 15.99
CA LEU A 315 -7.31 11.10 17.05
C LEU A 315 -8.68 10.74 16.48
N ILE A 316 -9.04 11.20 15.27
CA ILE A 316 -10.27 10.79 14.58
C ILE A 316 -10.20 9.29 14.22
N ILE A 317 -9.03 8.79 13.77
CA ILE A 317 -8.81 7.35 13.55
C ILE A 317 -9.03 6.60 14.86
N ALA A 318 -8.41 7.04 15.96
CA ALA A 318 -8.55 6.41 17.27
C ALA A 318 -10.02 6.35 17.72
N LEU A 319 -10.76 7.45 17.57
CA LEU A 319 -12.18 7.50 17.86
C LEU A 319 -12.97 6.49 16.99
N GLY A 320 -12.73 6.50 15.67
CA GLY A 320 -13.42 5.60 14.75
C GLY A 320 -13.18 4.13 15.07
N VAL A 321 -11.92 3.73 15.27
CA VAL A 321 -11.57 2.34 15.58
C VAL A 321 -12.06 1.89 16.95
N PHE A 322 -12.35 2.82 17.86
CA PHE A 322 -12.86 2.49 19.20
C PHE A 322 -14.38 2.27 19.23
N ILE A 323 -15.15 2.80 18.28
CA ILE A 323 -16.62 2.67 18.22
C ILE A 323 -17.10 1.22 18.32
N PRO A 324 -16.56 0.24 17.56
CA PRO A 324 -17.04 -1.13 17.62
C PRO A 324 -16.82 -1.83 18.96
N THR A 325 -15.99 -1.29 19.83
CA THR A 325 -15.80 -1.80 21.21
C THR A 325 -17.11 -1.77 22.01
N PHE A 326 -17.95 -0.76 21.76
CA PHE A 326 -19.21 -0.55 22.50
C PHE A 326 -20.43 -1.14 21.80
N THR A 327 -20.30 -1.44 20.50
CA THR A 327 -21.44 -1.76 19.66
C THR A 327 -21.23 -3.08 18.95
N ASN A 328 -21.18 -4.18 19.49
CA ASN A 328 -20.99 -5.48 18.83
C ASN A 328 -22.01 -5.73 17.68
N SER A 329 -22.01 -4.81 16.69
CA SER A 329 -23.03 -4.74 15.64
C SER A 329 -22.44 -4.29 14.29
N ALA A 330 -23.15 -4.63 13.22
CA ALA A 330 -22.79 -4.20 11.87
C ALA A 330 -22.86 -2.66 11.71
N SER A 331 -23.82 -2.00 12.38
CA SER A 331 -23.93 -0.54 12.38
C SER A 331 -22.73 0.14 13.05
N GLY A 332 -22.18 -0.47 14.12
CA GLY A 332 -20.93 0.02 14.72
C GLY A 332 -19.75 -0.05 13.77
N MET A 333 -19.66 -1.11 12.95
CA MET A 333 -18.64 -1.20 11.91
C MET A 333 -18.84 -0.20 10.77
N LEU A 334 -20.09 0.15 10.43
CA LEU A 334 -20.35 1.22 9.46
C LEU A 334 -19.97 2.60 10.03
N ALA A 335 -20.26 2.85 11.31
CA ALA A 335 -19.85 4.08 11.99
C ALA A 335 -18.31 4.18 12.07
N TYR A 336 -17.63 3.07 12.39
CA TYR A 336 -16.17 2.97 12.26
C TYR A 336 -15.71 3.40 10.86
N ALA A 337 -16.31 2.84 9.81
CA ALA A 337 -15.90 3.12 8.44
C ALA A 337 -16.03 4.61 8.07
N VAL A 338 -17.09 5.28 8.54
CA VAL A 338 -17.27 6.73 8.32
C VAL A 338 -16.19 7.51 9.08
N VAL A 339 -16.09 7.31 10.39
CA VAL A 339 -15.23 8.14 11.25
C VAL A 339 -13.74 7.86 10.98
N ALA A 340 -13.34 6.60 10.93
CA ALA A 340 -11.95 6.25 10.63
C ALA A 340 -11.57 6.63 9.19
N GLY A 341 -12.49 6.51 8.21
CA GLY A 341 -12.26 6.93 6.83
C GLY A 341 -11.99 8.44 6.70
N ILE A 342 -12.71 9.26 7.47
CA ILE A 342 -12.42 10.71 7.60
C ILE A 342 -10.98 10.89 8.09
N GLY A 343 -10.60 10.22 9.17
CA GLY A 343 -9.25 10.30 9.72
C GLY A 343 -8.17 9.82 8.75
N PHE A 344 -8.38 8.68 8.06
CA PHE A 344 -7.42 8.17 7.07
C PHE A 344 -7.25 9.11 5.88
N GLY A 345 -8.34 9.71 5.39
CA GLY A 345 -8.29 10.69 4.31
C GLY A 345 -7.48 11.93 4.69
N MET A 346 -7.72 12.49 5.86
CA MET A 346 -6.94 13.61 6.40
C MET A 346 -5.47 13.22 6.56
N TYR A 347 -5.20 12.09 7.19
CA TYR A 347 -3.86 11.58 7.44
C TYR A 347 -3.07 11.44 6.13
N ASN A 348 -3.61 10.70 5.16
CA ASN A 348 -2.92 10.41 3.90
C ASN A 348 -2.60 11.67 3.08
N SER A 349 -3.41 12.73 3.19
CA SER A 349 -3.20 13.96 2.43
C SER A 349 -2.13 14.88 3.05
N VAL A 350 -1.95 14.84 4.38
CA VAL A 350 -1.04 15.78 5.09
C VAL A 350 0.25 15.12 5.57
N ASP A 351 0.26 13.81 5.78
CA ASP A 351 1.40 13.04 6.27
C ASP A 351 2.67 13.24 5.42
N GLN A 352 2.54 13.24 4.09
CA GLN A 352 3.69 13.44 3.21
C GLN A 352 4.31 14.83 3.34
N ALA A 353 3.51 15.86 3.57
CA ALA A 353 4.01 17.21 3.80
C ALA A 353 4.75 17.30 5.14
N LEU A 354 4.19 16.70 6.20
CA LEU A 354 4.89 16.60 7.48
C LEU A 354 6.20 15.84 7.36
N ASN A 355 6.22 14.74 6.59
CA ASN A 355 7.42 13.93 6.37
C ASN A 355 8.55 14.74 5.72
N ILE A 356 8.25 15.66 4.82
CA ILE A 356 9.23 16.56 4.21
C ILE A 356 9.75 17.57 5.25
N ASP A 357 8.87 18.14 6.06
CA ASP A 357 9.23 19.18 7.04
C ASP A 357 10.08 18.65 8.21
N VAL A 358 10.04 17.33 8.49
CA VAL A 358 10.85 16.71 9.57
C VAL A 358 12.22 16.21 9.11
N LEU A 359 12.57 16.34 7.82
CA LEU A 359 13.84 15.86 7.30
C LEU A 359 15.03 16.56 7.94
N PRO A 360 16.02 15.81 8.44
CA PRO A 360 17.18 16.41 9.10
C PRO A 360 18.13 17.13 8.13
N ASN A 361 18.15 16.71 6.85
CA ASN A 361 19.07 17.24 5.86
C ASN A 361 18.50 17.14 4.44
N GLU A 362 18.40 18.26 3.74
CA GLU A 362 17.90 18.33 2.36
C GLU A 362 18.74 17.49 1.37
N LYS A 363 20.05 17.34 1.61
CA LYS A 363 20.94 16.55 0.74
C LYS A 363 20.64 15.04 0.81
N THR A 364 20.05 14.56 1.87
CA THR A 364 19.66 13.15 2.08
C THR A 364 18.16 12.93 1.98
N ALA A 365 17.38 13.92 1.57
CA ALA A 365 15.93 13.94 1.60
C ALA A 365 15.30 12.67 0.96
N ALA A 366 15.76 12.25 -0.21
CA ALA A 366 15.22 11.07 -0.90
C ALA A 366 15.42 9.77 -0.08
N LYS A 367 16.59 9.60 0.54
CA LYS A 367 16.91 8.47 1.41
C LYS A 367 16.04 8.51 2.68
N ASP A 368 15.98 9.66 3.33
CA ASP A 368 15.28 9.82 4.60
C ASP A 368 13.76 9.68 4.44
N LEU A 369 13.18 10.16 3.33
CA LEU A 369 11.79 9.87 2.94
C LEU A 369 11.57 8.38 2.68
N GLY A 370 12.54 7.69 2.08
CA GLY A 370 12.50 6.23 1.91
C GLY A 370 12.41 5.51 3.27
N LEU A 371 13.20 5.95 4.26
CA LEU A 371 13.15 5.40 5.63
C LEU A 371 11.80 5.69 6.31
N LEU A 372 11.24 6.90 6.16
CA LEU A 372 9.89 7.21 6.65
C LEU A 372 8.82 6.33 5.99
N ASN A 373 8.96 6.04 4.70
CA ASN A 373 8.04 5.13 4.01
C ASN A 373 8.15 3.67 4.45
N MET A 374 9.29 3.24 5.01
CA MET A 374 9.42 1.91 5.64
C MET A 374 8.45 1.74 6.81
N ALA A 375 8.05 2.83 7.49
CA ALA A 375 7.03 2.77 8.54
C ALA A 375 5.68 2.25 8.02
N ASN A 376 5.31 2.57 6.77
CA ASN A 376 4.10 2.02 6.15
C ASN A 376 4.18 0.50 6.03
N SER A 377 5.27 0.00 5.46
CA SER A 377 5.46 -1.43 5.28
C SER A 377 5.56 -2.16 6.61
N ALA A 378 6.34 -1.63 7.56
CA ALA A 378 6.43 -2.20 8.90
C ALA A 378 5.05 -2.24 9.60
N GLY A 379 4.26 -1.16 9.52
CA GLY A 379 2.92 -1.10 10.11
C GLY A 379 1.95 -2.13 9.52
N GLN A 380 2.04 -2.39 8.21
CA GLN A 380 1.24 -3.42 7.53
C GLN A 380 1.52 -4.83 8.05
N ILE A 381 2.75 -5.10 8.56
CA ILE A 381 3.11 -6.38 9.16
C ILE A 381 2.66 -6.46 10.60
N PHE A 382 3.08 -5.43 11.36
CA PHE A 382 2.83 -5.43 12.80
C PHE A 382 1.34 -5.29 13.13
N GLY A 383 0.53 -4.67 12.24
CA GLY A 383 -0.92 -4.58 12.39
C GLY A 383 -1.58 -5.95 12.60
N PRO A 384 -1.47 -6.90 11.66
CA PRO A 384 -2.01 -8.25 11.83
C PRO A 384 -1.44 -9.00 13.03
N ILE A 385 -0.15 -8.79 13.38
CA ILE A 385 0.46 -9.43 14.57
C ILE A 385 -0.18 -8.90 15.86
N VAL A 386 -0.36 -7.58 15.95
CA VAL A 386 -1.04 -6.94 17.09
C VAL A 386 -2.48 -7.43 17.20
N ALA A 387 -3.21 -7.51 16.07
CA ALA A 387 -4.57 -8.01 16.05
C ALA A 387 -4.65 -9.48 16.51
N ALA A 388 -3.78 -10.36 15.99
CA ALA A 388 -3.74 -11.76 16.40
C ALA A 388 -3.43 -11.90 17.90
N SER A 389 -2.49 -11.10 18.41
CA SER A 389 -2.15 -11.07 19.84
C SER A 389 -3.36 -10.62 20.69
N ALA A 390 -4.05 -9.57 20.27
CA ALA A 390 -5.24 -9.07 20.94
C ALA A 390 -6.39 -10.11 20.95
N ILE A 391 -6.61 -10.79 19.81
CA ILE A 391 -7.60 -11.87 19.69
C ILE A 391 -7.27 -13.02 20.64
N ASN A 392 -6.01 -13.44 20.69
CA ASN A 392 -5.57 -14.54 21.56
C ASN A 392 -5.67 -14.19 23.06
N MET A 393 -5.61 -12.91 23.43
CA MET A 393 -5.75 -12.43 24.82
C MET A 393 -7.21 -12.41 25.29
N GLY A 394 -8.15 -11.98 24.45
CA GLY A 394 -9.52 -11.76 24.88
C GLY A 394 -10.57 -11.78 23.76
N GLY A 395 -10.23 -12.33 22.60
CA GLY A 395 -11.15 -12.41 21.45
C GLY A 395 -11.16 -11.17 20.57
N TYR A 396 -12.01 -11.20 19.56
CA TYR A 396 -12.04 -10.16 18.51
C TYR A 396 -12.35 -8.75 19.04
N GLY A 397 -13.08 -8.61 20.13
CA GLY A 397 -13.39 -7.31 20.74
C GLY A 397 -12.15 -6.54 21.20
N TYR A 398 -11.04 -7.23 21.52
CA TYR A 398 -9.79 -6.62 21.98
C TYR A 398 -8.98 -5.96 20.85
N ILE A 399 -9.28 -6.25 19.58
CA ILE A 399 -8.65 -5.60 18.43
C ILE A 399 -8.86 -4.08 18.47
N PHE A 400 -10.08 -3.64 18.78
CA PHE A 400 -10.47 -2.24 18.69
C PHE A 400 -9.76 -1.36 19.73
N PRO A 401 -9.77 -1.70 21.05
CA PRO A 401 -9.00 -0.94 22.03
C PRO A 401 -7.48 -1.01 21.76
N ALA A 402 -6.95 -2.13 21.27
CA ALA A 402 -5.55 -2.22 20.87
C ALA A 402 -5.24 -1.26 19.71
N ALA A 403 -6.03 -1.31 18.62
CA ALA A 403 -5.87 -0.40 17.49
C ALA A 403 -6.01 1.08 17.90
N CYS A 404 -6.96 1.40 18.78
CA CYS A 404 -7.14 2.74 19.34
C CYS A 404 -5.88 3.19 20.10
N ALA A 405 -5.32 2.35 20.96
CA ALA A 405 -4.10 2.66 21.72
C ALA A 405 -2.93 3.00 20.78
N PHE A 406 -2.75 2.24 19.70
CA PHE A 406 -1.70 2.55 18.72
C PHE A 406 -1.95 3.86 17.98
N ALA A 407 -3.19 4.18 17.58
CA ALA A 407 -3.52 5.45 16.93
C ALA A 407 -3.30 6.65 17.87
N VAL A 408 -3.66 6.52 19.14
CA VAL A 408 -3.41 7.55 20.17
C VAL A 408 -1.92 7.72 20.40
N LEU A 409 -1.16 6.63 20.58
CA LEU A 409 0.29 6.68 20.75
C LEU A 409 0.98 7.35 19.55
N GLY A 410 0.55 7.03 18.33
CA GLY A 410 1.05 7.69 17.13
C GLY A 410 0.80 9.19 17.14
N SER A 411 -0.41 9.61 17.49
CA SER A 411 -0.78 11.03 17.60
C SER A 411 0.02 11.76 18.68
N VAL A 412 0.22 11.11 19.84
CA VAL A 412 1.02 11.65 20.95
C VAL A 412 2.48 11.82 20.54
N LEU A 413 3.08 10.86 19.84
CA LEU A 413 4.46 11.00 19.34
C LEU A 413 4.60 12.20 18.40
N ILE A 414 3.63 12.41 17.51
CA ILE A 414 3.63 13.56 16.60
C ILE A 414 3.45 14.87 17.36
N CYS A 415 2.70 14.90 18.48
CA CYS A 415 2.59 16.09 19.33
C CYS A 415 3.94 16.60 19.85
N PHE A 416 4.92 15.72 20.07
CA PHE A 416 6.25 16.09 20.55
C PHE A 416 7.20 16.64 19.48
N ILE A 417 6.81 16.68 18.21
CA ILE A 417 7.56 17.36 17.14
C ILE A 417 7.62 18.86 17.45
N LYS A 418 8.81 19.43 17.38
CA LYS A 418 9.07 20.86 17.69
C LYS A 418 9.42 21.62 16.42
N GLY A 419 9.05 22.93 16.39
CA GLY A 419 9.44 23.84 15.31
C GLY A 419 8.57 23.74 14.05
N ILE A 420 7.57 22.85 14.01
CA ILE A 420 6.61 22.69 12.90
C ILE A 420 5.21 23.01 13.44
N LYS A 421 4.46 23.83 12.69
CA LYS A 421 3.09 24.26 13.03
C LYS A 421 2.03 23.30 12.49
#